data_24eef61188753569a3099b6496ebeb38
#
_entry.id   24eef61188753569a3099b6496ebeb38
#
_cell.length_a   1.000
_cell.length_b   1.000
_cell.length_c   1.000
_cell.angle_alpha   90.00
_cell.angle_beta   90.00
_cell.angle_gamma   90.00
#
_symmetry.space_group_name_H-M   'P 1'
#
loop_
_entity.id
_entity.type
_entity.pdbx_description
1 polymer ?
#
loop_
_entity_poly.entity_id
_entity_poly.type
_entity_poly.pdbx_seq_one_letter_code
_entity_poly.pdbx_strand_id
1 'polypeptide(L)'
;MKKKEPVSTIMTKHIHAVQLKDTLMDAMELVRKHNIRHVPVLKGKQLVGIISKNDLHRLSFSDLMPGEEDTDEAVFDMLSISQVMSHKPRVVKASDTIYHVAEILSKEEFHALPVVSDEDEASLVGIVTTTDVIRYMLEQY
;
A
#
# COMPACT_ATOMS: atom_id res chain seq x y z
N MET A 1 -2.62 11.75 23.75
CA MET A 1 -3.11 10.94 22.62
C MET A 1 -4.36 10.18 23.04
N LYS A 2 -5.41 10.25 22.26
CA LYS A 2 -6.67 9.60 22.57
C LYS A 2 -6.65 8.15 22.11
N LYS A 3 -6.77 7.18 23.01
CA LYS A 3 -6.69 5.76 22.71
C LYS A 3 -7.83 5.23 21.83
N LYS A 4 -8.98 5.90 21.87
CA LYS A 4 -10.19 5.44 21.16
C LYS A 4 -10.41 6.11 19.80
N GLU A 5 -9.52 6.97 19.35
CA GLU A 5 -9.70 7.65 18.08
C GLU A 5 -9.57 6.68 16.91
N PRO A 6 -10.54 6.66 15.97
CA PRO A 6 -10.52 5.70 14.87
C PRO A 6 -9.48 6.04 13.81
N VAL A 7 -8.91 5.01 13.19
CA VAL A 7 -7.91 5.18 12.14
C VAL A 7 -8.45 5.95 10.93
N SER A 8 -9.76 5.90 10.71
CA SER A 8 -10.39 6.66 9.62
C SER A 8 -10.11 8.16 9.67
N THR A 9 -9.76 8.70 10.86
CA THR A 9 -9.45 10.13 11.00
C THR A 9 -8.09 10.52 10.45
N ILE A 10 -7.15 9.57 10.35
CA ILE A 10 -5.78 9.84 9.89
C ILE A 10 -5.40 9.11 8.60
N MET A 11 -6.18 8.14 8.16
CA MET A 11 -5.86 7.38 6.95
C MET A 11 -5.89 8.26 5.70
N THR A 12 -5.12 7.86 4.69
CA THR A 12 -5.21 8.47 3.37
C THR A 12 -6.44 7.88 2.68
N LYS A 13 -7.36 8.74 2.26
CA LYS A 13 -8.62 8.35 1.60
C LYS A 13 -8.52 8.35 0.09
N HIS A 14 -7.64 9.18 -0.46
CA HIS A 14 -7.42 9.25 -1.89
C HIS A 14 -6.41 8.18 -2.28
N ILE A 15 -6.92 7.03 -2.69
CA ILE A 15 -6.12 5.83 -2.91
C ILE A 15 -5.76 5.68 -4.37
N HIS A 16 -4.48 5.44 -4.65
CA HIS A 16 -4.00 5.06 -5.97
C HIS A 16 -3.80 3.55 -5.98
N ALA A 17 -4.64 2.85 -6.72
CA ALA A 17 -4.65 1.39 -6.77
C ALA A 17 -4.59 0.90 -8.21
N VAL A 18 -4.20 -0.36 -8.39
CA VAL A 18 -4.27 -1.04 -9.68
C VAL A 18 -5.28 -2.18 -9.60
N GLN A 19 -5.79 -2.58 -10.77
CA GLN A 19 -6.60 -3.79 -10.89
C GLN A 19 -5.67 -5.00 -11.06
N LEU A 20 -6.13 -6.16 -10.63
CA LEU A 20 -5.35 -7.40 -10.76
C LEU A 20 -4.94 -7.68 -12.21
N LYS A 21 -5.76 -7.28 -13.16
CA LYS A 21 -5.51 -7.44 -14.61
C LYS A 21 -4.54 -6.44 -15.19
N ASP A 22 -4.20 -5.37 -14.44
CA ASP A 22 -3.27 -4.35 -14.89
C ASP A 22 -1.84 -4.90 -14.93
N THR A 23 -0.92 -4.11 -15.45
CA THR A 23 0.48 -4.51 -15.58
C THR A 23 1.33 -3.99 -14.42
N LEU A 24 2.50 -4.59 -14.22
CA LEU A 24 3.47 -4.09 -13.23
C LEU A 24 3.96 -2.68 -13.60
N MET A 25 4.04 -2.36 -14.89
CA MET A 25 4.38 -0.99 -15.32
C MET A 25 3.33 0.01 -14.86
N ASP A 26 2.04 -0.35 -14.90
CA ASP A 26 0.99 0.51 -14.36
C ASP A 26 1.22 0.81 -12.90
N ALA A 27 1.59 -0.19 -12.11
CA ALA A 27 1.92 0.00 -10.68
C ALA A 27 3.15 0.89 -10.51
N MET A 28 4.20 0.67 -11.30
CA MET A 28 5.42 1.48 -11.23
C MET A 28 5.14 2.95 -11.60
N GLU A 29 4.29 3.19 -12.59
CA GLU A 29 3.91 4.55 -12.96
C GLU A 29 3.20 5.28 -11.83
N LEU A 30 2.32 4.60 -11.09
CA LEU A 30 1.66 5.19 -9.92
C LEU A 30 2.68 5.55 -8.84
N VAL A 31 3.62 4.66 -8.59
CA VAL A 31 4.69 4.89 -7.60
C VAL A 31 5.50 6.12 -7.97
N ARG A 32 5.90 6.24 -9.23
CA ARG A 32 6.73 7.36 -9.70
C ARG A 32 5.95 8.67 -9.77
N LYS A 33 4.74 8.64 -10.32
CA LYS A 33 3.92 9.83 -10.52
C LYS A 33 3.44 10.46 -9.23
N HIS A 34 3.01 9.64 -8.27
CA HIS A 34 2.41 10.09 -7.03
C HIS A 34 3.35 10.00 -5.83
N ASN A 35 4.58 9.53 -6.04
CA ASN A 35 5.58 9.35 -5.00
C ASN A 35 5.05 8.54 -3.80
N ILE A 36 4.34 7.46 -4.11
CA ILE A 36 3.78 6.56 -3.11
C ILE A 36 4.65 5.31 -2.99
N ARG A 37 4.54 4.62 -1.86
CA ARG A 37 5.37 3.44 -1.55
C ARG A 37 4.58 2.14 -1.56
N HIS A 38 3.26 2.22 -1.59
CA HIS A 38 2.38 1.05 -1.50
C HIS A 38 1.21 1.24 -2.46
N VAL A 39 0.96 0.20 -3.26
CA VAL A 39 -0.12 0.21 -4.26
C VAL A 39 -1.05 -0.96 -3.96
N PRO A 40 -2.27 -0.69 -3.48
CA PRO A 40 -3.26 -1.75 -3.32
C PRO A 40 -3.65 -2.35 -4.66
N VAL A 41 -3.93 -3.65 -4.65
CA VAL A 41 -4.39 -4.38 -5.83
C VAL A 41 -5.84 -4.81 -5.60
N LEU A 42 -6.70 -4.43 -6.54
CA LEU A 42 -8.12 -4.69 -6.47
C LEU A 42 -8.56 -5.65 -7.59
N LYS A 43 -9.53 -6.49 -7.29
CA LYS A 43 -10.29 -7.23 -8.29
C LYS A 43 -11.69 -6.65 -8.25
N GLY A 44 -12.00 -5.78 -9.23
CA GLY A 44 -13.20 -4.94 -9.14
C GLY A 44 -13.05 -3.98 -7.97
N LYS A 45 -13.91 -4.10 -6.96
CA LYS A 45 -13.86 -3.29 -5.73
C LYS A 45 -13.20 -4.02 -4.56
N GLN A 46 -12.83 -5.29 -4.74
CA GLN A 46 -12.31 -6.12 -3.65
C GLN A 46 -10.79 -6.03 -3.56
N LEU A 47 -10.29 -5.80 -2.36
CA LEU A 47 -8.86 -5.82 -2.09
C LEU A 47 -8.35 -7.27 -2.14
N VAL A 48 -7.38 -7.55 -3.01
CA VAL A 48 -6.80 -8.89 -3.16
C VAL A 48 -5.29 -8.92 -2.86
N GLY A 49 -4.63 -7.78 -2.83
CA GLY A 49 -3.18 -7.75 -2.56
C GLY A 49 -2.66 -6.35 -2.38
N ILE A 50 -1.36 -6.27 -2.18
CA ILE A 50 -0.64 -4.99 -2.09
C ILE A 50 0.75 -5.17 -2.68
N ILE A 51 1.23 -4.16 -3.41
CA ILE A 51 2.57 -4.14 -3.96
C ILE A 51 3.31 -2.97 -3.33
N SER A 52 4.51 -3.22 -2.80
CA SER A 52 5.35 -2.15 -2.27
C SER A 52 6.29 -1.62 -3.35
N LYS A 53 6.73 -0.37 -3.17
CA LYS A 53 7.78 0.23 -3.99
C LYS A 53 9.03 -0.66 -3.99
N ASN A 54 9.38 -1.23 -2.83
CA ASN A 54 10.54 -2.11 -2.71
C ASN A 54 10.38 -3.37 -3.55
N ASP A 55 9.18 -3.96 -3.61
CA ASP A 55 8.92 -5.12 -4.46
C ASP A 55 9.21 -4.83 -5.93
N LEU A 56 8.77 -3.64 -6.39
CA LEU A 56 9.00 -3.20 -7.76
C LEU A 56 10.47 -2.91 -8.03
N HIS A 57 11.16 -2.27 -7.08
CA HIS A 57 12.58 -1.94 -7.23
C HIS A 57 13.46 -3.18 -7.30
N ARG A 58 13.10 -4.27 -6.65
CA ARG A 58 13.85 -5.53 -6.75
C ARG A 58 13.85 -6.10 -8.16
N LEU A 59 12.87 -5.72 -8.98
CA LEU A 59 12.72 -6.18 -10.36
C LEU A 59 13.27 -5.15 -11.35
N SER A 60 13.71 -4.00 -10.89
CA SER A 60 14.09 -2.86 -11.73
C SER A 60 15.61 -2.78 -11.89
N PHE A 61 16.09 -2.98 -13.09
CA PHE A 61 17.50 -2.79 -13.43
C PHE A 61 17.88 -1.31 -13.52
N SER A 62 16.95 -0.43 -13.87
CA SER A 62 17.23 1.01 -14.00
C SER A 62 17.63 1.64 -12.66
N ASP A 63 17.13 1.11 -11.54
CA ASP A 63 17.49 1.59 -10.21
C ASP A 63 18.90 1.18 -9.81
N LEU A 64 19.40 0.06 -10.36
CA LEU A 64 20.75 -0.43 -10.11
C LEU A 64 21.74 0.01 -11.17
N MET A 65 21.29 0.14 -12.43
CA MET A 65 22.10 0.45 -13.61
C MET A 65 21.36 1.50 -14.45
N PRO A 66 21.60 2.80 -14.24
CA PRO A 66 20.94 3.84 -15.02
C PRO A 66 21.11 3.62 -16.54
N GLY A 67 20.02 3.79 -17.26
CA GLY A 67 20.00 3.58 -18.71
C GLY A 67 19.42 2.23 -19.14
N GLU A 68 19.01 1.39 -18.20
CA GLU A 68 18.44 0.07 -18.48
C GLU A 68 16.92 0.01 -18.38
N GLU A 69 16.22 1.11 -18.69
CA GLU A 69 14.77 1.22 -18.62
C GLU A 69 14.06 0.23 -19.55
N ASP A 70 14.62 -0.06 -20.74
CA ASP A 70 14.07 -1.04 -21.67
C ASP A 70 14.10 -2.45 -21.08
N THR A 71 15.13 -2.74 -20.28
CA THR A 71 15.25 -4.03 -19.58
C THR A 71 14.18 -4.15 -18.50
N ASP A 72 13.88 -3.06 -17.77
CA ASP A 72 12.81 -3.02 -16.76
C ASP A 72 11.47 -3.37 -17.41
N GLU A 73 11.16 -2.74 -18.54
CA GLU A 73 9.92 -2.99 -19.28
C GLU A 73 9.81 -4.46 -19.67
N ALA A 74 10.89 -5.04 -20.18
CA ALA A 74 10.93 -6.45 -20.57
C ALA A 74 10.70 -7.38 -19.37
N VAL A 75 11.31 -7.10 -18.24
CA VAL A 75 11.14 -7.88 -17.01
C VAL A 75 9.69 -7.76 -16.51
N PHE A 76 9.13 -6.55 -16.48
CA PHE A 76 7.78 -6.33 -16.02
C PHE A 76 6.74 -6.98 -16.93
N ASP A 77 6.99 -7.06 -18.24
CA ASP A 77 6.11 -7.74 -19.19
C ASP A 77 6.08 -9.25 -18.99
N MET A 78 7.14 -9.82 -18.41
CA MET A 78 7.24 -11.26 -18.15
C MET A 78 6.51 -11.69 -16.89
N LEU A 79 6.14 -10.75 -16.01
CA LEU A 79 5.56 -11.02 -14.70
C LEU A 79 4.18 -10.38 -14.60
N SER A 80 3.28 -11.05 -13.88
CA SER A 80 1.97 -10.51 -13.56
C SER A 80 1.97 -9.85 -12.18
N ILE A 81 1.02 -8.97 -11.94
CA ILE A 81 0.80 -8.36 -10.63
C ILE A 81 0.62 -9.45 -9.57
N SER A 82 -0.17 -10.50 -9.89
CA SER A 82 -0.42 -11.60 -8.96
C SER A 82 0.86 -12.31 -8.51
N GLN A 83 1.89 -12.38 -9.36
CA GLN A 83 3.16 -13.02 -9.02
C GLN A 83 4.02 -12.20 -8.08
N VAL A 84 3.83 -10.88 -8.07
CA VAL A 84 4.69 -9.96 -7.31
C VAL A 84 4.03 -9.45 -6.05
N MET A 85 2.72 -9.28 -6.04
CA MET A 85 2.00 -8.73 -4.89
C MET A 85 2.05 -9.63 -3.67
N SER A 86 1.92 -9.04 -2.48
CA SER A 86 1.60 -9.78 -1.28
C SER A 86 0.12 -10.13 -1.31
N HIS A 87 -0.20 -11.41 -1.19
CA HIS A 87 -1.57 -11.91 -1.19
C HIS A 87 -2.19 -11.80 0.21
N LYS A 88 -3.49 -11.53 0.28
CA LYS A 88 -4.23 -11.43 1.53
C LYS A 88 -3.49 -10.54 2.55
N PRO A 89 -3.26 -9.27 2.22
CA PRO A 89 -2.53 -8.39 3.12
C PRO A 89 -3.28 -8.24 4.44
N ARG A 90 -2.54 -8.01 5.52
CA ARG A 90 -3.17 -7.66 6.78
C ARG A 90 -3.90 -6.35 6.62
N VAL A 91 -5.14 -6.30 7.09
CA VAL A 91 -5.99 -5.10 7.00
C VAL A 91 -6.47 -4.69 8.39
N VAL A 92 -6.91 -3.45 8.50
CA VAL A 92 -7.62 -2.95 9.66
C VAL A 92 -8.94 -2.36 9.20
N LYS A 93 -9.90 -2.25 10.13
CA LYS A 93 -11.21 -1.66 9.85
C LYS A 93 -11.16 -0.16 10.12
N ALA A 94 -12.01 0.60 9.44
CA ALA A 94 -12.05 2.06 9.59
C ALA A 94 -12.28 2.50 11.04
N SER A 95 -13.04 1.72 11.82
CA SER A 95 -13.31 1.99 13.23
C SER A 95 -12.21 1.52 14.18
N ASP A 96 -11.23 0.75 13.70
CA ASP A 96 -10.11 0.33 14.55
C ASP A 96 -9.36 1.58 15.02
N THR A 97 -8.85 1.51 16.26
CA THR A 97 -8.21 2.68 16.87
C THR A 97 -6.82 2.93 16.28
N ILE A 98 -6.41 4.19 16.28
CA ILE A 98 -5.05 4.58 15.90
C ILE A 98 -4.04 3.86 16.81
N TYR A 99 -4.37 3.69 18.10
CA TYR A 99 -3.54 2.96 19.04
C TYR A 99 -3.31 1.51 18.58
N HIS A 100 -4.38 0.82 18.19
CA HIS A 100 -4.31 -0.56 17.70
C HIS A 100 -3.47 -0.66 16.43
N VAL A 101 -3.67 0.27 15.49
CA VAL A 101 -2.86 0.35 14.26
C VAL A 101 -1.39 0.55 14.59
N ALA A 102 -1.09 1.47 15.52
CA ALA A 102 0.29 1.73 15.96
C ALA A 102 0.92 0.48 16.57
N GLU A 103 0.16 -0.29 17.35
CA GLU A 103 0.66 -1.56 17.91
C GLU A 103 1.03 -2.54 16.81
N ILE A 104 0.17 -2.70 15.81
CA ILE A 104 0.45 -3.60 14.68
C ILE A 104 1.72 -3.16 13.94
N LEU A 105 1.79 -1.89 13.56
CA LEU A 105 2.94 -1.37 12.81
C LEU A 105 4.23 -1.41 13.62
N SER A 106 4.15 -1.35 14.95
CA SER A 106 5.33 -1.42 15.80
C SER A 106 5.92 -2.83 15.92
N LYS A 107 5.11 -3.86 15.69
CA LYS A 107 5.50 -5.27 15.86
C LYS A 107 5.81 -5.98 14.55
N GLU A 108 5.24 -5.50 13.44
CA GLU A 108 5.38 -6.13 12.14
C GLU A 108 6.42 -5.40 11.29
N GLU A 109 6.89 -6.07 10.24
CA GLU A 109 7.91 -5.49 9.35
C GLU A 109 7.33 -4.56 8.28
N PHE A 110 6.03 -4.63 8.02
CA PHE A 110 5.42 -3.75 7.03
C PHE A 110 5.14 -2.37 7.60
N HIS A 111 5.08 -1.37 6.71
CA HIS A 111 4.93 0.03 7.08
C HIS A 111 3.62 0.65 6.63
N ALA A 112 2.71 -0.15 6.11
CA ALA A 112 1.40 0.30 5.66
C ALA A 112 0.36 -0.78 5.87
N LEU A 113 -0.86 -0.35 6.15
CA LEU A 113 -2.01 -1.25 6.30
C LEU A 113 -3.16 -0.71 5.46
N PRO A 114 -3.74 -1.54 4.57
CA PRO A 114 -5.00 -1.19 3.95
C PRO A 114 -6.09 -1.08 5.02
N VAL A 115 -6.96 -0.10 4.86
CA VAL A 115 -8.11 0.12 5.74
C VAL A 115 -9.36 -0.27 4.96
N VAL A 116 -10.14 -1.17 5.54
CA VAL A 116 -11.37 -1.66 4.91
C VAL A 116 -12.60 -1.17 5.66
N SER A 117 -13.74 -1.26 4.98
CA SER A 117 -15.03 -0.88 5.57
C SER A 117 -15.38 -1.80 6.74
N ASP A 118 -15.98 -1.24 7.79
CA ASP A 118 -16.48 -2.06 8.90
C ASP A 118 -17.58 -3.03 8.46
N GLU A 119 -18.29 -2.69 7.40
CA GLU A 119 -19.42 -3.47 6.88
C GLU A 119 -18.98 -4.52 5.86
N ASP A 120 -17.86 -4.31 5.17
CA ASP A 120 -17.37 -5.19 4.11
C ASP A 120 -15.85 -5.26 4.14
N GLU A 121 -15.32 -6.35 4.66
CA GLU A 121 -13.88 -6.58 4.81
C GLU A 121 -13.11 -6.62 3.49
N ALA A 122 -13.79 -6.77 2.37
CA ALA A 122 -13.15 -6.74 1.05
C ALA A 122 -13.12 -5.33 0.45
N SER A 123 -13.85 -4.37 1.02
CA SER A 123 -13.97 -3.02 0.47
C SER A 123 -12.91 -2.08 1.04
N LEU A 124 -11.98 -1.68 0.18
CA LEU A 124 -10.90 -0.76 0.55
C LEU A 124 -11.43 0.67 0.68
N VAL A 125 -11.22 1.31 1.82
CA VAL A 125 -11.67 2.70 2.09
C VAL A 125 -10.51 3.65 2.38
N GLY A 126 -9.33 3.15 2.65
CA GLY A 126 -8.16 3.98 2.90
C GLY A 126 -6.89 3.17 3.03
N ILE A 127 -5.82 3.87 3.27
CA ILE A 127 -4.53 3.25 3.61
C ILE A 127 -3.90 4.08 4.72
N VAL A 128 -3.31 3.41 5.71
CA VAL A 128 -2.62 4.07 6.81
C VAL A 128 -1.18 3.59 6.84
N THR A 129 -0.26 4.52 7.03
CA THR A 129 1.17 4.24 7.05
C THR A 129 1.78 4.57 8.41
N THR A 130 2.98 4.07 8.65
CA THR A 130 3.78 4.45 9.81
C THR A 130 3.96 5.97 9.86
N THR A 131 4.17 6.61 8.72
CA THR A 131 4.30 8.07 8.63
C THR A 131 3.03 8.78 9.09
N ASP A 132 1.84 8.28 8.70
CA ASP A 132 0.57 8.86 9.14
C ASP A 132 0.44 8.82 10.66
N VAL A 133 0.83 7.70 11.28
CA VAL A 133 0.79 7.54 12.75
C VAL A 133 1.77 8.49 13.41
N ILE A 134 2.99 8.63 12.89
CA ILE A 134 4.00 9.54 13.43
C ILE A 134 3.51 10.99 13.36
N ARG A 135 2.93 11.42 12.23
CA ARG A 135 2.37 12.76 12.09
C ARG A 135 1.26 13.01 13.09
N TYR A 136 0.38 12.04 13.29
CA TYR A 136 -0.66 12.13 14.30
C TYR A 136 -0.07 12.33 15.68
N MET A 137 0.95 11.55 16.04
CA MET A 137 1.63 11.68 17.33
C MET A 137 2.23 13.07 17.52
N LEU A 138 2.86 13.62 16.48
CA LEU A 138 3.44 14.98 16.54
C LEU A 138 2.40 16.06 16.75
N GLU A 139 1.20 15.89 16.20
CA GLU A 139 0.09 16.83 16.38
C GLU A 139 -0.46 16.85 17.81
N GLN A 140 -0.16 15.81 18.60
CA GLN A 140 -0.61 15.71 20.00
C GLN A 140 0.29 16.48 20.99
N TYR A 141 1.44 16.94 20.55
CA TYR A 141 2.37 17.69 21.40
C TYR A 141 2.17 19.21 21.31
#